data_edd63f1d1158dd31ca6337d25e8eb25b
#
_entry.id   edd63f1d1158dd31ca6337d25e8eb25b
#
_cell.length_a   1.000
_cell.length_b   1.000
_cell.length_c   1.000
_cell.angle_alpha   90.00
_cell.angle_beta   90.00
_cell.angle_gamma   90.00
#
_symmetry.space_group_name_H-M   'P 1'
#
loop_
_entity.id
_entity.type
_entity.pdbx_description
1 polymer ?
#
loop_
_entity_poly.entity_id
_entity_poly.type
_entity_poly.pdbx_seq_one_letter_code
_entity_poly.pdbx_strand_id
1 'polypeptide(L)'
;NTVGYTRQRVDVYSMYVSGNQSLRWSSSTNNLSLTGQGVNAYGVSQLRDQYIDKRYRENTSIEAETEKTTNILADIEDVLDNIDTDGLQHYTEQYFKALQDYSVERPDAAEVATIATNSAVNLCRLLNDYSTKLNETEQTYVSELEDTVGYVNNLLSEMNKLNDRIARELINYPDEYGPNELYDQLNNYIDELANYGDISISQNSNGTFSVKMAGVQVVDGENFKINTLVLGDYKENGQAFLDFESGEEVNLHSGILKSYINMLNGNGVYATGRQNGSYGIAYFKTAI
;
A
#
# COMPACT_ATOMS: atom_id res chain seq x y z
N ASN A 1 11.82 -10.12 -20.81
CA ASN A 1 11.21 -8.90 -20.26
C ASN A 1 11.93 -8.56 -18.97
N THR A 2 12.65 -7.45 -18.95
CA THR A 2 13.25 -6.93 -17.72
C THR A 2 12.17 -6.14 -16.98
N VAL A 3 11.90 -6.45 -15.72
CA VAL A 3 10.94 -5.73 -14.88
C VAL A 3 11.39 -4.28 -14.79
N GLY A 4 10.47 -3.33 -14.98
CA GLY A 4 10.75 -1.90 -14.89
C GLY A 4 11.39 -1.27 -16.12
N TYR A 5 11.68 -2.03 -17.20
CA TYR A 5 12.21 -1.45 -18.41
C TYR A 5 11.18 -0.61 -19.15
N THR A 6 11.48 0.67 -19.35
CA THR A 6 10.66 1.57 -20.14
C THR A 6 11.20 1.64 -21.57
N ARG A 7 10.27 1.59 -22.57
CA ARG A 7 10.65 1.75 -23.97
C ARG A 7 11.30 3.12 -24.20
N GLN A 8 12.45 3.11 -24.89
CA GLN A 8 13.22 4.31 -25.17
C GLN A 8 13.12 4.69 -26.66
N ARG A 9 13.23 5.97 -26.92
CA ARG A 9 13.33 6.54 -28.28
C ARG A 9 14.60 7.36 -28.37
N VAL A 10 15.35 7.15 -29.46
CA VAL A 10 16.52 7.99 -29.77
C VAL A 10 16.02 9.31 -30.35
N ASP A 11 16.41 10.40 -29.73
CA ASP A 11 16.13 11.74 -30.22
C ASP A 11 17.21 12.18 -31.18
N VAL A 12 16.80 12.53 -32.41
CA VAL A 12 17.70 12.79 -33.54
C VAL A 12 17.39 14.13 -34.19
N TYR A 13 18.42 14.82 -34.63
CA TYR A 13 18.23 15.99 -35.46
C TYR A 13 19.02 15.87 -36.77
N SER A 14 18.46 16.43 -37.86
CA SER A 14 19.10 16.49 -39.16
C SER A 14 20.23 17.53 -39.11
N MET A 15 21.45 17.12 -39.47
CA MET A 15 22.57 18.06 -39.61
C MET A 15 22.37 18.90 -40.86
N TYR A 16 22.11 20.20 -40.64
CA TYR A 16 22.21 21.18 -41.69
C TYR A 16 23.55 21.92 -41.54
N VAL A 17 24.44 21.77 -42.52
CA VAL A 17 25.51 22.73 -42.65
C VAL A 17 24.89 24.02 -43.16
N SER A 18 24.77 25.00 -42.28
CA SER A 18 24.52 26.38 -42.69
C SER A 18 25.64 26.76 -43.61
N GLY A 19 25.32 26.82 -44.91
CA GLY A 19 26.31 27.19 -45.92
C GLY A 19 26.96 28.51 -45.52
N ASN A 20 28.24 28.44 -45.30
CA ASN A 20 29.06 29.60 -44.98
C ASN A 20 28.78 30.67 -46.05
N GLN A 21 28.41 31.86 -45.65
CA GLN A 21 28.09 32.97 -46.62
C GLN A 21 29.25 33.32 -47.54
N SER A 22 30.45 32.82 -47.24
CA SER A 22 31.64 32.97 -48.12
C SER A 22 31.56 32.18 -49.43
N LEU A 23 30.67 31.20 -49.58
CA LEU A 23 30.48 30.45 -50.83
C LEU A 23 29.51 31.17 -51.81
N ARG A 24 28.91 32.31 -51.43
CA ARG A 24 28.04 33.09 -52.34
C ARG A 24 28.75 33.78 -53.49
N TRP A 25 30.06 33.80 -53.51
CA TRP A 25 30.83 34.47 -54.60
C TRP A 25 31.36 33.53 -55.67
N SER A 26 31.14 32.24 -55.59
CA SER A 26 31.48 31.33 -56.67
C SER A 26 30.25 31.06 -57.54
N SER A 27 29.96 32.00 -58.45
CA SER A 27 29.06 31.76 -59.53
C SER A 27 29.74 30.88 -60.54
N SER A 28 29.60 29.60 -60.44
CA SER A 28 29.76 28.68 -61.59
C SER A 28 29.17 27.33 -61.23
N THR A 29 27.99 27.09 -61.74
CA THR A 29 27.54 25.82 -62.35
C THR A 29 27.98 24.52 -61.63
N ASN A 30 27.80 24.39 -60.33
CA ASN A 30 27.70 23.07 -59.74
C ASN A 30 26.64 23.13 -58.71
N ASN A 31 25.45 22.57 -59.00
CA ASN A 31 24.50 22.12 -58.04
C ASN A 31 25.19 21.10 -57.17
N LEU A 32 25.97 21.56 -56.18
CA LEU A 32 26.32 20.76 -55.03
C LEU A 32 25.02 20.56 -54.22
N SER A 33 24.24 19.62 -54.68
CA SER A 33 23.25 18.99 -53.86
C SER A 33 23.97 18.44 -52.65
N LEU A 34 23.93 19.15 -51.55
CA LEU A 34 24.30 18.63 -50.25
C LEU A 34 23.26 17.59 -49.85
N THR A 35 23.33 16.44 -50.54
CA THR A 35 22.52 15.31 -50.21
C THR A 35 22.94 14.77 -48.85
N GLY A 36 22.02 14.86 -47.89
CA GLY A 36 22.03 14.11 -46.66
C GLY A 36 23.32 14.10 -45.86
N GLN A 37 23.52 15.07 -45.00
CA GLN A 37 24.66 15.06 -44.09
C GLN A 37 24.45 14.12 -42.88
N GLY A 38 23.38 13.36 -42.94
CA GLY A 38 23.07 12.41 -41.88
C GLY A 38 22.23 13.01 -40.75
N VAL A 39 22.07 12.22 -39.75
CA VAL A 39 21.29 12.50 -38.54
C VAL A 39 22.23 12.33 -37.33
N ASN A 40 22.25 13.28 -36.45
CA ASN A 40 22.97 13.13 -35.19
C ASN A 40 22.00 12.80 -34.05
N ALA A 41 22.33 11.78 -33.26
CA ALA A 41 21.61 11.47 -32.04
C ALA A 41 22.12 12.37 -30.92
N TYR A 42 21.20 13.07 -30.25
CA TYR A 42 21.58 13.97 -29.15
C TYR A 42 21.00 13.55 -27.81
N GLY A 43 20.14 12.55 -27.79
CA GLY A 43 19.56 12.06 -26.53
C GLY A 43 18.78 10.78 -26.72
N VAL A 44 18.40 10.18 -25.60
CA VAL A 44 17.47 9.04 -25.51
C VAL A 44 16.40 9.38 -24.48
N SER A 45 15.15 9.51 -24.95
CA SER A 45 14.02 9.79 -24.08
C SER A 45 13.18 8.55 -23.82
N GLN A 46 12.61 8.43 -22.63
CA GLN A 46 11.65 7.38 -22.29
C GLN A 46 10.27 7.71 -22.84
N LEU A 47 9.61 6.68 -23.37
CA LEU A 47 8.22 6.77 -23.82
C LEU A 47 7.31 6.24 -22.70
N ARG A 48 6.88 7.12 -21.80
CA ARG A 48 5.87 6.82 -20.76
C ARG A 48 4.63 7.67 -20.97
N ASP A 49 3.49 7.07 -20.72
CA ASP A 49 2.21 7.75 -20.70
C ASP A 49 1.78 7.96 -19.24
N GLN A 50 1.90 9.18 -18.76
CA GLN A 50 1.59 9.55 -17.37
C GLN A 50 0.14 9.24 -16.97
N TYR A 51 -0.79 9.27 -17.93
CA TYR A 51 -2.19 8.96 -17.68
C TYR A 51 -2.39 7.46 -17.43
N ILE A 52 -1.72 6.62 -18.23
CA ILE A 52 -1.76 5.15 -18.06
C ILE A 52 -1.07 4.77 -16.73
N ASP A 53 0.10 5.35 -16.44
CA ASP A 53 0.82 5.12 -15.19
C ASP A 53 -0.02 5.48 -13.96
N LYS A 54 -0.71 6.63 -14.02
CA LYS A 54 -1.60 7.07 -12.93
C LYS A 54 -2.73 6.06 -12.71
N ARG A 55 -3.42 5.66 -13.78
CA ARG A 55 -4.52 4.68 -13.69
C ARG A 55 -4.04 3.30 -13.22
N TYR A 56 -2.87 2.88 -13.66
CA TYR A 56 -2.25 1.64 -13.20
C TYR A 56 -2.07 1.67 -11.69
N ARG A 57 -1.44 2.73 -11.15
CA ARG A 57 -1.17 2.88 -9.72
C ARG A 57 -2.46 2.99 -8.88
N GLU A 58 -3.47 3.71 -9.37
CA GLU A 58 -4.78 3.77 -8.73
C GLU A 58 -5.44 2.39 -8.64
N ASN A 59 -5.42 1.61 -9.73
CA ASN A 59 -5.98 0.25 -9.73
C ASN A 59 -5.18 -0.71 -8.86
N THR A 60 -3.85 -0.65 -8.90
CA THR A 60 -2.96 -1.46 -8.06
C THR A 60 -3.23 -1.23 -6.57
N SER A 61 -3.43 0.03 -6.17
CA SER A 61 -3.76 0.36 -4.78
C SER A 61 -5.09 -0.24 -4.32
N ILE A 62 -6.13 -0.18 -5.18
CA ILE A 62 -7.45 -0.76 -4.89
C ILE A 62 -7.39 -2.29 -4.85
N GLU A 63 -6.67 -2.90 -5.79
CA GLU A 63 -6.47 -4.36 -5.85
C GLU A 63 -5.77 -4.84 -4.58
N ALA A 64 -4.68 -4.19 -4.18
CA ALA A 64 -3.91 -4.52 -2.99
C ALA A 64 -4.72 -4.35 -1.69
N GLU A 65 -5.58 -3.31 -1.57
CA GLU A 65 -6.53 -3.16 -0.46
C GLU A 65 -7.50 -4.33 -0.39
N THR A 66 -8.09 -4.69 -1.54
CA THR A 66 -9.11 -5.73 -1.61
C THR A 66 -8.52 -7.10 -1.30
N GLU A 67 -7.36 -7.42 -1.86
CA GLU A 67 -6.65 -8.67 -1.61
C GLU A 67 -6.29 -8.80 -0.13
N LYS A 68 -5.69 -7.78 0.48
CA LYS A 68 -5.32 -7.81 1.90
C LYS A 68 -6.54 -7.91 2.80
N THR A 69 -7.62 -7.19 2.51
CA THR A 69 -8.89 -7.28 3.24
C THR A 69 -9.46 -8.69 3.18
N THR A 70 -9.46 -9.31 1.99
CA THR A 70 -9.96 -10.67 1.80
C THR A 70 -9.13 -11.68 2.60
N ASN A 71 -7.80 -11.54 2.61
CA ASN A 71 -6.91 -12.41 3.36
C ASN A 71 -7.16 -12.31 4.87
N ILE A 72 -7.29 -11.08 5.41
CA ILE A 72 -7.60 -10.88 6.83
C ILE A 72 -8.97 -11.48 7.20
N LEU A 73 -9.97 -11.31 6.35
CA LEU A 73 -11.31 -11.90 6.59
C LEU A 73 -11.28 -13.42 6.53
N ALA A 74 -10.50 -14.01 5.61
CA ALA A 74 -10.32 -15.47 5.55
C ALA A 74 -9.65 -16.01 6.82
N ASP A 75 -8.63 -15.33 7.35
CA ASP A 75 -8.00 -15.73 8.60
C ASP A 75 -8.96 -15.62 9.80
N ILE A 76 -9.85 -14.61 9.83
CA ILE A 76 -10.89 -14.51 10.85
C ILE A 76 -11.91 -15.66 10.70
N GLU A 77 -12.31 -15.98 9.47
CA GLU A 77 -13.21 -17.12 9.17
C GLU A 77 -12.57 -18.42 9.65
N ASP A 78 -11.29 -18.66 9.33
CA ASP A 78 -10.54 -19.83 9.79
C ASP A 78 -10.49 -19.95 11.32
N VAL A 79 -10.33 -18.83 12.03
CA VAL A 79 -10.38 -18.81 13.49
C VAL A 79 -11.75 -19.27 14.01
N LEU A 80 -12.84 -18.81 13.37
CA LEU A 80 -14.19 -19.14 13.80
C LEU A 80 -14.59 -20.59 13.45
N ASP A 81 -14.09 -21.12 12.32
CA ASP A 81 -14.40 -22.47 11.85
C ASP A 81 -13.53 -23.55 12.52
N ASN A 82 -12.26 -23.25 12.84
CA ASN A 82 -11.30 -24.26 13.31
C ASN A 82 -11.41 -24.59 14.81
N ILE A 83 -12.19 -23.86 15.60
CA ILE A 83 -12.21 -24.08 17.06
C ILE A 83 -13.06 -25.29 17.43
N ASP A 84 -14.13 -25.60 16.70
CA ASP A 84 -14.90 -26.87 16.89
C ASP A 84 -15.76 -27.21 15.68
N THR A 85 -15.82 -28.51 15.37
CA THR A 85 -16.66 -29.07 14.30
C THR A 85 -18.15 -28.81 14.47
N ASP A 86 -18.59 -28.60 15.72
CA ASP A 86 -20.01 -28.37 16.06
C ASP A 86 -20.35 -26.87 16.22
N GLY A 87 -19.32 -25.97 16.29
CA GLY A 87 -19.46 -24.53 16.30
C GLY A 87 -20.26 -23.91 17.49
N LEU A 88 -20.28 -22.58 17.54
CA LEU A 88 -20.94 -21.79 18.59
C LEU A 88 -22.45 -22.13 18.70
N GLN A 89 -23.12 -22.35 17.56
CA GLN A 89 -24.53 -22.67 17.54
C GLN A 89 -24.85 -23.95 18.31
N HIS A 90 -24.08 -25.02 18.10
CA HIS A 90 -24.28 -26.30 18.76
C HIS A 90 -24.15 -26.20 20.29
N TYR A 91 -23.08 -25.54 20.81
CA TYR A 91 -22.90 -25.36 22.25
C TYR A 91 -23.96 -24.46 22.87
N THR A 92 -24.40 -23.46 22.13
CA THR A 92 -25.49 -22.58 22.57
C THR A 92 -26.83 -23.35 22.65
N GLU A 93 -27.14 -24.16 21.64
CA GLU A 93 -28.33 -25.03 21.65
C GLU A 93 -28.26 -26.06 22.76
N GLN A 94 -27.14 -26.70 23.00
CA GLN A 94 -26.94 -27.64 24.11
C GLN A 94 -27.16 -26.96 25.46
N TYR A 95 -26.63 -25.76 25.65
CA TYR A 95 -26.81 -25.01 26.89
C TYR A 95 -28.29 -24.67 27.14
N PHE A 96 -28.98 -24.15 26.14
CA PHE A 96 -30.42 -23.84 26.27
C PHE A 96 -31.25 -25.08 26.50
N LYS A 97 -30.96 -26.21 25.84
CA LYS A 97 -31.63 -27.48 26.07
C LYS A 97 -31.39 -27.98 27.49
N ALA A 98 -30.19 -27.95 27.98
CA ALA A 98 -29.87 -28.35 29.35
C ALA A 98 -30.54 -27.47 30.40
N LEU A 99 -30.72 -26.16 30.16
CA LEU A 99 -31.51 -25.26 30.98
C LEU A 99 -32.99 -25.59 30.94
N GLN A 100 -33.54 -25.94 29.78
CA GLN A 100 -34.93 -26.35 29.63
C GLN A 100 -35.21 -27.65 30.38
N ASP A 101 -34.33 -28.67 30.24
CA ASP A 101 -34.44 -29.94 30.93
C ASP A 101 -34.35 -29.72 32.48
N TYR A 102 -33.46 -28.85 32.92
CA TYR A 102 -33.36 -28.49 34.37
C TYR A 102 -34.66 -27.80 34.88
N SER A 103 -35.30 -26.99 34.05
CA SER A 103 -36.55 -26.30 34.39
C SER A 103 -37.77 -27.23 34.48
N VAL A 104 -37.78 -28.29 33.65
CA VAL A 104 -38.96 -29.19 33.49
C VAL A 104 -38.87 -30.45 34.34
N GLU A 105 -37.66 -31.03 34.50
CA GLU A 105 -37.42 -32.33 35.11
C GLU A 105 -36.94 -32.24 36.59
N ARG A 106 -37.63 -31.68 37.50
CA ARG A 106 -37.25 -31.61 38.93
C ARG A 106 -35.93 -30.85 39.22
N PRO A 107 -36.05 -29.61 39.69
CA PRO A 107 -34.87 -28.82 40.07
C PRO A 107 -33.95 -29.46 41.14
N ASP A 108 -34.41 -30.51 41.83
CA ASP A 108 -33.67 -31.20 42.90
C ASP A 108 -32.77 -32.32 42.40
N ALA A 109 -32.79 -32.67 41.09
CA ALA A 109 -31.94 -33.71 40.53
C ALA A 109 -30.53 -33.19 40.32
N ALA A 110 -29.58 -33.58 41.15
CA ALA A 110 -28.18 -33.18 41.07
C ALA A 110 -27.55 -33.52 39.73
N GLU A 111 -28.03 -34.55 39.02
CA GLU A 111 -27.58 -34.96 37.71
C GLU A 111 -27.88 -33.92 36.64
N VAL A 112 -29.14 -33.39 36.60
CA VAL A 112 -29.60 -32.39 35.63
C VAL A 112 -28.90 -31.05 35.86
N ALA A 113 -28.72 -30.68 37.14
CA ALA A 113 -27.93 -29.50 37.53
C ALA A 113 -26.47 -29.61 37.06
N THR A 114 -25.87 -30.80 37.14
CA THR A 114 -24.50 -31.06 36.67
C THR A 114 -24.41 -30.94 35.15
N ILE A 115 -25.38 -31.46 34.40
CA ILE A 115 -25.44 -31.34 32.92
C ILE A 115 -25.56 -29.87 32.50
N ALA A 116 -26.46 -29.10 33.15
CA ALA A 116 -26.59 -27.67 32.85
C ALA A 116 -25.32 -26.87 33.15
N THR A 117 -24.65 -27.19 34.27
CA THR A 117 -23.38 -26.55 34.63
C THR A 117 -22.27 -26.91 33.66
N ASN A 118 -22.15 -28.18 33.26
CA ASN A 118 -21.13 -28.61 32.31
C ASN A 118 -21.34 -28.00 30.92
N SER A 119 -22.59 -27.89 30.45
CA SER A 119 -22.87 -27.24 29.16
C SER A 119 -22.54 -25.73 29.20
N ALA A 120 -22.81 -25.04 30.31
CA ALA A 120 -22.38 -23.66 30.52
C ALA A 120 -20.86 -23.51 30.50
N VAL A 121 -20.15 -24.39 31.22
CA VAL A 121 -18.67 -24.38 31.25
C VAL A 121 -18.09 -24.62 29.86
N ASN A 122 -18.64 -25.54 29.08
CA ASN A 122 -18.19 -25.80 27.71
C ASN A 122 -18.41 -24.60 26.80
N LEU A 123 -19.58 -23.95 26.88
CA LEU A 123 -19.84 -22.72 26.13
C LEU A 123 -18.88 -21.59 26.52
N CYS A 124 -18.66 -21.37 27.83
CA CYS A 124 -17.69 -20.38 28.30
C CYS A 124 -16.26 -20.68 27.83
N ARG A 125 -15.86 -21.96 27.79
CA ARG A 125 -14.54 -22.35 27.29
C ARG A 125 -14.40 -22.02 25.81
N LEU A 126 -15.40 -22.37 24.99
CA LEU A 126 -15.43 -22.05 23.57
C LEU A 126 -15.30 -20.54 23.32
N LEU A 127 -16.08 -19.71 24.02
CA LEU A 127 -16.00 -18.25 23.90
C LEU A 127 -14.62 -17.70 24.29
N ASN A 128 -14.01 -18.25 25.32
CA ASN A 128 -12.65 -17.88 25.72
C ASN A 128 -11.61 -18.28 24.67
N ASP A 129 -11.77 -19.45 24.04
CA ASP A 129 -10.89 -19.90 22.96
C ASP A 129 -11.00 -18.99 21.71
N TYR A 130 -12.21 -18.59 21.33
CA TYR A 130 -12.40 -17.57 20.27
C TYR A 130 -11.74 -16.24 20.62
N SER A 131 -11.98 -15.74 21.83
CA SER A 131 -11.37 -14.48 22.30
C SER A 131 -9.83 -14.55 22.26
N THR A 132 -9.26 -15.65 22.70
CA THR A 132 -7.80 -15.86 22.67
C THR A 132 -7.26 -15.86 21.27
N LYS A 133 -7.89 -16.61 20.34
CA LYS A 133 -7.47 -16.70 18.96
C LYS A 133 -7.61 -15.36 18.20
N LEU A 134 -8.71 -14.65 18.39
CA LEU A 134 -8.88 -13.31 17.82
C LEU A 134 -7.83 -12.32 18.34
N ASN A 135 -7.44 -12.41 19.63
CA ASN A 135 -6.35 -11.60 20.17
C ASN A 135 -4.99 -11.95 19.55
N GLU A 136 -4.70 -13.25 19.35
CA GLU A 136 -3.47 -13.69 18.66
C GLU A 136 -3.43 -13.18 17.22
N THR A 137 -4.54 -13.29 16.49
CA THR A 137 -4.68 -12.78 15.11
C THR A 137 -4.50 -11.25 15.06
N GLU A 138 -5.12 -10.53 15.98
CA GLU A 138 -4.95 -9.07 16.10
C GLU A 138 -3.48 -8.68 16.32
N GLN A 139 -2.79 -9.32 17.24
CA GLN A 139 -1.37 -9.05 17.50
C GLN A 139 -0.49 -9.34 16.29
N THR A 140 -0.80 -10.40 15.55
CA THR A 140 -0.11 -10.73 14.30
C THR A 140 -0.26 -9.59 13.28
N TYR A 141 -1.47 -9.11 13.06
CA TYR A 141 -1.71 -8.03 12.11
C TYR A 141 -1.19 -6.67 12.56
N VAL A 142 -1.13 -6.40 13.87
CA VAL A 142 -0.44 -5.21 14.39
C VAL A 142 1.06 -5.28 14.09
N SER A 143 1.69 -6.44 14.31
CA SER A 143 3.11 -6.64 14.00
C SER A 143 3.38 -6.54 12.50
N GLU A 144 2.53 -7.13 11.65
CA GLU A 144 2.65 -7.00 10.19
C GLU A 144 2.47 -5.53 9.72
N LEU A 145 1.59 -4.77 10.37
CA LEU A 145 1.44 -3.35 10.09
C LEU A 145 2.70 -2.56 10.47
N GLU A 146 3.31 -2.84 11.62
CA GLU A 146 4.59 -2.23 12.05
C GLU A 146 5.69 -2.50 11.01
N ASP A 147 5.84 -3.75 10.58
CA ASP A 147 6.81 -4.15 9.56
C ASP A 147 6.52 -3.47 8.22
N THR A 148 5.25 -3.39 7.83
CA THR A 148 4.81 -2.74 6.59
C THR A 148 5.12 -1.25 6.60
N VAL A 149 4.88 -0.55 7.70
CA VAL A 149 5.24 0.88 7.87
C VAL A 149 6.76 1.06 7.77
N GLY A 150 7.54 0.19 8.41
CA GLY A 150 8.99 0.18 8.30
C GLY A 150 9.46 -0.01 6.85
N TYR A 151 8.84 -0.92 6.13
CA TYR A 151 9.13 -1.16 4.73
C TYR A 151 8.81 0.05 3.83
N VAL A 152 7.62 0.65 4.00
CA VAL A 152 7.22 1.87 3.28
C VAL A 152 8.21 3.00 3.54
N ASN A 153 8.61 3.22 4.79
CA ASN A 153 9.60 4.24 5.13
C ASN A 153 10.95 4.00 4.46
N ASN A 154 11.37 2.73 4.32
CA ASN A 154 12.56 2.37 3.57
C ASN A 154 12.41 2.70 2.07
N LEU A 155 11.25 2.42 1.44
CA LEU A 155 10.98 2.81 0.06
C LEU A 155 11.10 4.32 -0.14
N LEU A 156 10.50 5.13 0.77
CA LEU A 156 10.60 6.59 0.72
C LEU A 156 12.07 7.07 0.79
N SER A 157 12.88 6.42 1.64
CA SER A 157 14.30 6.72 1.77
C SER A 157 15.08 6.39 0.49
N GLU A 158 14.85 5.21 -0.11
CA GLU A 158 15.51 4.82 -1.37
C GLU A 158 15.09 5.71 -2.54
N MET A 159 13.83 6.09 -2.63
CA MET A 159 13.34 7.05 -3.62
C MET A 159 14.03 8.41 -3.48
N ASN A 160 14.22 8.89 -2.26
CA ASN A 160 14.92 10.15 -2.00
C ASN A 160 16.40 10.08 -2.40
N LYS A 161 17.09 8.97 -2.14
CA LYS A 161 18.46 8.73 -2.59
C LYS A 161 18.57 8.71 -4.12
N LEU A 162 17.60 8.10 -4.82
CA LEU A 162 17.55 8.12 -6.28
C LEU A 162 17.32 9.52 -6.82
N ASN A 163 16.45 10.32 -6.21
CA ASN A 163 16.24 11.71 -6.59
C ASN A 163 17.56 12.54 -6.46
N ASP A 164 18.32 12.37 -5.37
CA ASP A 164 19.63 13.04 -5.22
C ASP A 164 20.61 12.61 -6.32
N ARG A 165 20.66 11.31 -6.66
CA ARG A 165 21.50 10.80 -7.74
C ARG A 165 21.08 11.35 -9.09
N ILE A 166 19.78 11.37 -9.41
CA ILE A 166 19.25 11.92 -10.65
C ILE A 166 19.62 13.39 -10.80
N ALA A 167 19.42 14.19 -9.75
CA ALA A 167 19.75 15.62 -9.78
C ALA A 167 21.25 15.85 -10.01
N ARG A 168 22.13 15.09 -9.37
CA ARG A 168 23.59 15.17 -9.56
C ARG A 168 24.00 14.78 -10.97
N GLU A 169 23.38 13.72 -11.52
CA GLU A 169 23.72 13.25 -12.88
C GLU A 169 23.33 14.28 -13.93
N LEU A 170 22.14 14.88 -13.81
CA LEU A 170 21.69 15.96 -14.67
C LEU A 170 22.56 17.23 -14.61
N ILE A 171 23.13 17.54 -13.43
CA ILE A 171 24.05 18.67 -13.28
C ILE A 171 25.42 18.37 -13.87
N ASN A 172 25.95 17.16 -13.66
CA ASN A 172 27.30 16.79 -14.07
C ASN A 172 27.39 16.49 -15.56
N TYR A 173 26.31 16.00 -16.17
CA TYR A 173 26.26 15.55 -17.56
C TYR A 173 25.05 16.12 -18.32
N PRO A 174 24.95 17.46 -18.47
CA PRO A 174 23.75 18.10 -19.04
C PRO A 174 23.54 17.81 -20.52
N ASP A 175 24.59 17.41 -21.23
CA ASP A 175 24.57 17.14 -22.69
C ASP A 175 24.56 15.63 -23.01
N GLU A 176 24.51 14.76 -22.02
CA GLU A 176 24.49 13.30 -22.21
C GLU A 176 23.05 12.74 -22.21
N TYR A 177 22.99 11.44 -22.55
CA TYR A 177 21.75 10.65 -22.52
C TYR A 177 21.16 10.58 -21.13
N GLY A 178 20.31 11.39 -20.67
CA GLY A 178 19.74 11.46 -19.32
C GLY A 178 19.72 10.17 -18.47
N PRO A 179 19.52 10.26 -17.15
CA PRO A 179 19.65 9.13 -16.22
C PRO A 179 18.47 8.14 -16.31
N ASN A 180 18.22 7.59 -17.52
CA ASN A 180 17.04 6.76 -17.80
C ASN A 180 16.97 5.53 -16.91
N GLU A 181 18.10 4.91 -16.57
CA GLU A 181 18.14 3.76 -15.66
C GLU A 181 17.72 4.14 -14.23
N LEU A 182 18.11 5.32 -13.75
CA LEU A 182 17.69 5.80 -12.44
C LEU A 182 16.20 6.14 -12.42
N TYR A 183 15.67 6.66 -13.53
CA TYR A 183 14.23 6.86 -13.69
C TYR A 183 13.45 5.55 -13.71
N ASP A 184 13.96 4.49 -14.35
CA ASP A 184 13.34 3.17 -14.32
C ASP A 184 13.31 2.60 -12.90
N GLN A 185 14.43 2.71 -12.15
CA GLN A 185 14.50 2.29 -10.75
C GLN A 185 13.53 3.08 -9.86
N LEU A 186 13.49 4.40 -10.02
CA LEU A 186 12.58 5.26 -9.26
C LEU A 186 11.12 4.93 -9.54
N ASN A 187 10.77 4.70 -10.81
CA ASN A 187 9.41 4.30 -11.18
C ASN A 187 9.02 2.94 -10.60
N ASN A 188 9.95 1.98 -10.51
CA ASN A 188 9.68 0.70 -9.85
C ASN A 188 9.33 0.89 -8.38
N TYR A 189 10.07 1.72 -7.64
CA TYR A 189 9.75 2.02 -6.24
C TYR A 189 8.42 2.77 -6.09
N ILE A 190 8.10 3.66 -7.04
CA ILE A 190 6.81 4.35 -7.06
C ILE A 190 5.66 3.36 -7.32
N ASP A 191 5.83 2.45 -8.28
CA ASP A 191 4.82 1.43 -8.60
C ASP A 191 4.64 0.45 -7.43
N GLU A 192 5.71 0.13 -6.70
CA GLU A 192 5.68 -0.66 -5.49
C GLU A 192 4.98 0.08 -4.33
N LEU A 193 5.30 1.38 -4.13
CA LEU A 193 4.64 2.22 -3.13
C LEU A 193 3.13 2.32 -3.35
N ALA A 194 2.66 2.25 -4.60
CA ALA A 194 1.24 2.30 -4.95
C ALA A 194 0.43 1.14 -4.36
N ASN A 195 1.03 0.01 -3.99
CA ASN A 195 0.33 -1.07 -3.29
C ASN A 195 -0.08 -0.66 -1.86
N TYR A 196 0.71 0.19 -1.22
CA TYR A 196 0.53 0.53 0.20
C TYR A 196 -0.44 1.66 0.45
N GLY A 197 -0.67 2.54 -0.53
CA GLY A 197 -1.63 3.64 -0.41
C GLY A 197 -1.85 4.41 -1.69
N ASP A 198 -2.82 5.31 -1.67
CA ASP A 198 -3.09 6.23 -2.77
C ASP A 198 -1.97 7.26 -2.90
N ILE A 199 -1.33 7.28 -4.07
CA ILE A 199 -0.20 8.16 -4.35
C ILE A 199 -0.46 9.09 -5.53
N SER A 200 0.15 10.26 -5.50
CA SER A 200 0.22 11.18 -6.63
C SER A 200 1.64 11.70 -6.81
N ILE A 201 2.04 11.90 -8.06
CA ILE A 201 3.41 12.18 -8.44
C ILE A 201 3.46 13.45 -9.25
N SER A 202 4.48 14.26 -9.01
CA SER A 202 4.81 15.45 -9.82
C SER A 202 6.30 15.45 -10.14
N GLN A 203 6.63 15.79 -11.39
CA GLN A 203 8.00 16.01 -11.79
C GLN A 203 8.39 17.46 -11.51
N ASN A 204 9.56 17.65 -10.92
CA ASN A 204 10.10 18.95 -10.56
C ASN A 204 10.97 19.52 -11.69
N SER A 205 11.27 20.83 -11.62
CA SER A 205 12.09 21.52 -12.62
C SER A 205 13.55 21.03 -12.69
N ASN A 206 14.05 20.43 -11.61
CA ASN A 206 15.38 19.82 -11.53
C ASN A 206 15.42 18.37 -12.04
N GLY A 207 14.35 17.87 -12.66
CA GLY A 207 14.24 16.51 -13.19
C GLY A 207 13.92 15.44 -12.17
N THR A 208 13.82 15.77 -10.88
CA THR A 208 13.45 14.85 -9.79
C THR A 208 11.94 14.67 -9.70
N PHE A 209 11.48 13.73 -8.87
CA PHE A 209 10.06 13.50 -8.63
C PHE A 209 9.69 13.72 -7.17
N SER A 210 8.60 14.45 -6.96
CA SER A 210 7.95 14.55 -5.65
C SER A 210 6.73 13.63 -5.61
N VAL A 211 6.55 12.95 -4.48
CA VAL A 211 5.46 12.00 -4.26
C VAL A 211 4.63 12.42 -3.08
N LYS A 212 3.31 12.37 -3.24
CA LYS A 212 2.34 12.54 -2.16
C LYS A 212 1.63 11.22 -1.92
N MET A 213 1.36 10.92 -0.66
CA MET A 213 0.51 9.81 -0.21
C MET A 213 -0.62 10.39 0.65
N ALA A 214 -1.86 9.95 0.43
CA ALA A 214 -3.03 10.51 1.11
C ALA A 214 -3.10 12.06 1.03
N GLY A 215 -2.63 12.65 -0.09
CA GLY A 215 -2.58 14.09 -0.30
C GLY A 215 -1.40 14.83 0.35
N VAL A 216 -0.66 14.20 1.29
CA VAL A 216 0.50 14.76 1.99
C VAL A 216 1.80 14.40 1.27
N GLN A 217 2.74 15.34 1.19
CA GLN A 217 4.03 15.11 0.53
C GLN A 217 4.92 14.23 1.40
N VAL A 218 5.23 13.02 0.88
CA VAL A 218 6.08 12.01 1.55
C VAL A 218 7.51 11.98 1.01
N VAL A 219 7.69 12.35 -0.27
CA VAL A 219 9.01 12.57 -0.87
C VAL A 219 9.02 13.93 -1.54
N ASP A 220 9.91 14.80 -1.10
CA ASP A 220 10.20 16.09 -1.71
C ASP A 220 11.48 15.99 -2.53
N GLY A 221 11.32 15.75 -3.83
CA GLY A 221 12.46 15.64 -4.74
C GLY A 221 13.19 16.95 -4.99
N GLU A 222 12.57 18.10 -4.73
CA GLU A 222 13.22 19.40 -4.90
C GLU A 222 14.17 19.70 -3.75
N ASN A 223 13.77 19.40 -2.50
CA ASN A 223 14.54 19.68 -1.29
C ASN A 223 15.21 18.43 -0.68
N PHE A 224 15.04 17.26 -1.30
CA PHE A 224 15.59 15.97 -0.86
C PHE A 224 15.19 15.61 0.58
N LYS A 225 13.91 15.83 0.90
CA LYS A 225 13.33 15.51 2.20
C LYS A 225 12.29 14.41 2.09
N ILE A 226 12.18 13.64 3.16
CA ILE A 226 11.10 12.65 3.33
C ILE A 226 10.25 13.02 4.54
N ASN A 227 8.99 12.62 4.49
CA ASN A 227 8.05 12.68 5.60
C ASN A 227 7.59 11.23 5.84
N THR A 228 8.11 10.63 6.89
CA THR A 228 7.91 9.20 7.19
C THR A 228 6.55 8.96 7.85
N LEU A 229 6.07 7.72 7.72
CA LEU A 229 4.90 7.23 8.42
C LEU A 229 5.27 6.82 9.84
N VAL A 230 4.43 7.18 10.79
CA VAL A 230 4.56 6.81 12.21
C VAL A 230 3.29 6.07 12.62
N LEU A 231 3.46 4.86 13.16
CA LEU A 231 2.36 4.11 13.76
C LEU A 231 2.19 4.54 15.22
N GLY A 232 0.97 4.94 15.59
CA GLY A 232 0.62 5.23 16.98
C GLY A 232 0.67 3.99 17.85
N ASP A 233 0.92 4.18 19.16
CA ASP A 233 1.04 3.05 20.09
C ASP A 233 -0.31 2.34 20.27
N TYR A 234 -0.43 1.18 19.61
CA TYR A 234 -1.61 0.33 19.69
C TYR A 234 -1.88 -0.17 21.10
N LYS A 235 -0.83 -0.44 21.88
CA LYS A 235 -0.95 -0.99 23.24
C LYS A 235 -1.59 -0.01 24.23
N GLU A 236 -1.38 1.29 24.03
CA GLU A 236 -1.99 2.32 24.88
C GLU A 236 -3.46 2.58 24.51
N ASN A 237 -3.81 2.56 23.23
CA ASN A 237 -5.10 3.04 22.74
C ASN A 237 -6.04 1.93 22.26
N GLY A 238 -5.54 0.71 22.02
CA GLY A 238 -6.30 -0.40 21.44
C GLY A 238 -6.84 -0.12 20.03
N GLN A 239 -6.24 0.84 19.34
CA GLN A 239 -6.61 1.27 17.99
C GLN A 239 -5.34 1.53 17.18
N ALA A 240 -5.29 1.00 15.95
CA ALA A 240 -4.23 1.30 15.01
C ALA A 240 -4.52 2.64 14.31
N PHE A 241 -3.56 3.55 14.31
CA PHE A 241 -3.64 4.78 13.54
C PHE A 241 -2.27 5.16 13.00
N LEU A 242 -2.29 5.77 11.83
CA LEU A 242 -1.09 6.25 11.15
C LEU A 242 -1.11 7.77 11.12
N ASP A 243 0.02 8.35 11.45
CA ASP A 243 0.29 9.78 11.29
C ASP A 243 1.58 9.94 10.46
N PHE A 244 1.76 11.10 9.84
CA PHE A 244 3.04 11.47 9.27
C PHE A 244 3.95 12.06 10.35
N GLU A 245 5.26 11.95 10.18
CA GLU A 245 6.25 12.55 11.09
C GLU A 245 6.05 14.08 11.23
N SER A 246 5.48 14.72 10.21
CA SER A 246 5.04 16.12 10.25
C SER A 246 3.89 16.41 11.23
N GLY A 247 3.22 15.37 11.73
CA GLY A 247 2.06 15.47 12.63
C GLY A 247 0.72 15.54 11.91
N GLU A 248 0.68 15.38 10.59
CA GLU A 248 -0.56 15.29 9.81
C GLU A 248 -1.11 13.85 9.87
N GLU A 249 -2.43 13.73 9.98
CA GLU A 249 -3.11 12.43 9.98
C GLU A 249 -3.09 11.77 8.59
N VAL A 250 -2.86 10.46 8.54
CA VAL A 250 -2.84 9.68 7.29
C VAL A 250 -4.26 9.23 6.94
N ASN A 251 -4.89 9.92 5.97
CA ASN A 251 -6.23 9.62 5.48
C ASN A 251 -6.17 8.91 4.13
N LEU A 252 -5.89 7.60 4.13
CA LEU A 252 -5.79 6.78 2.92
C LEU A 252 -7.17 6.50 2.30
N HIS A 253 -7.22 6.58 0.96
CA HIS A 253 -8.41 6.22 0.17
C HIS A 253 -8.35 4.77 -0.35
N SER A 254 -7.15 4.19 -0.44
CA SER A 254 -6.92 2.82 -0.90
C SER A 254 -5.56 2.31 -0.40
N GLY A 255 -5.27 1.02 -0.61
CA GLY A 255 -3.99 0.40 -0.33
C GLY A 255 -3.95 -0.53 0.88
N ILE A 256 -2.86 -1.29 0.99
CA ILE A 256 -2.65 -2.29 2.05
C ILE A 256 -2.75 -1.65 3.45
N LEU A 257 -2.16 -0.46 3.64
CA LEU A 257 -2.19 0.23 4.94
C LEU A 257 -3.62 0.56 5.36
N LYS A 258 -4.46 1.01 4.41
CA LYS A 258 -5.88 1.25 4.69
C LYS A 258 -6.61 -0.02 5.09
N SER A 259 -6.32 -1.15 4.42
CA SER A 259 -6.90 -2.44 4.78
C SER A 259 -6.57 -2.82 6.22
N TYR A 260 -5.30 -2.70 6.65
CA TYR A 260 -4.93 -2.95 8.04
C TYR A 260 -5.69 -2.06 9.03
N ILE A 261 -5.73 -0.74 8.79
CA ILE A 261 -6.43 0.19 9.66
C ILE A 261 -7.93 -0.14 9.73
N ASN A 262 -8.55 -0.45 8.59
CA ASN A 262 -9.96 -0.81 8.54
C ASN A 262 -10.24 -2.12 9.27
N MET A 263 -9.39 -3.12 9.13
CA MET A 263 -9.61 -4.44 9.74
C MET A 263 -9.27 -4.47 11.24
N LEU A 264 -8.25 -3.73 11.67
CA LEU A 264 -7.91 -3.63 13.09
C LEU A 264 -8.91 -2.76 13.86
N ASN A 265 -9.31 -1.61 13.32
CA ASN A 265 -10.20 -0.65 13.97
C ASN A 265 -11.69 -0.85 13.64
N GLY A 266 -12.02 -1.74 12.71
CA GLY A 266 -13.39 -1.94 12.25
C GLY A 266 -14.26 -2.56 13.33
N ASN A 267 -15.23 -1.79 13.88
CA ASN A 267 -16.13 -2.22 14.93
C ASN A 267 -17.62 -2.13 14.53
N GLY A 268 -17.89 -1.97 13.23
CA GLY A 268 -19.23 -1.95 12.67
C GLY A 268 -20.12 -0.92 13.37
N VAL A 269 -21.29 -1.40 13.87
CA VAL A 269 -22.26 -0.55 14.58
C VAL A 269 -21.81 -0.13 15.99
N TYR A 270 -20.77 -0.73 16.54
CA TYR A 270 -20.20 -0.43 17.86
C TYR A 270 -19.02 0.53 17.80
N ALA A 271 -18.72 1.09 16.60
CA ALA A 271 -17.56 1.97 16.40
C ALA A 271 -17.61 3.21 17.29
N THR A 272 -16.50 3.49 17.97
CA THR A 272 -16.29 4.66 18.83
C THR A 272 -14.91 5.28 18.60
N GLY A 273 -14.76 6.58 18.82
CA GLY A 273 -13.49 7.28 18.66
C GLY A 273 -12.98 7.26 17.22
N ARG A 274 -11.75 6.75 17.00
CA ARG A 274 -11.14 6.57 15.68
C ARG A 274 -11.50 5.23 14.99
N GLN A 275 -12.36 4.42 15.60
CA GLN A 275 -12.86 3.20 14.98
C GLN A 275 -13.74 3.55 13.77
N ASN A 276 -13.80 2.64 12.80
CA ASN A 276 -14.61 2.81 11.60
C ASN A 276 -15.77 1.80 11.54
N GLY A 277 -16.69 2.01 10.62
CA GLY A 277 -17.86 1.16 10.42
C GLY A 277 -17.60 -0.16 9.68
N SER A 278 -16.36 -0.52 9.40
CA SER A 278 -15.99 -1.82 8.81
C SER A 278 -16.21 -2.95 9.83
N TYR A 279 -16.44 -4.16 9.34
CA TYR A 279 -16.56 -5.35 10.19
C TYR A 279 -15.19 -6.03 10.26
N GLY A 280 -14.33 -5.54 11.16
CA GLY A 280 -12.99 -6.04 11.38
C GLY A 280 -12.84 -6.85 12.68
N ILE A 281 -11.60 -7.08 13.10
CA ILE A 281 -11.27 -7.87 14.30
C ILE A 281 -11.91 -7.28 15.56
N ALA A 282 -11.90 -5.94 15.70
CA ALA A 282 -12.53 -5.27 16.84
C ALA A 282 -14.04 -5.56 16.93
N TYR A 283 -14.73 -5.65 15.79
CA TYR A 283 -16.15 -6.03 15.74
C TYR A 283 -16.36 -7.45 16.24
N PHE A 284 -15.62 -8.44 15.73
CA PHE A 284 -15.78 -9.83 16.13
C PHE A 284 -15.45 -10.04 17.63
N LYS A 285 -14.46 -9.34 18.16
CA LYS A 285 -14.16 -9.34 19.60
C LYS A 285 -15.25 -8.74 20.47
N THR A 286 -16.03 -7.79 19.93
CA THR A 286 -17.14 -7.14 20.64
C THR A 286 -18.43 -7.96 20.53
N ALA A 287 -18.63 -8.67 19.43
CA ALA A 287 -19.83 -9.44 19.13
C ALA A 287 -19.86 -10.83 19.81
N ILE A 288 -18.70 -11.40 20.13
CA ILE A 288 -18.52 -12.66 20.89
C ILE A 288 -18.52 -12.38 22.39
#